data_4fe090094b01313c4868e73d7f97af61
#
_entry.id   4fe090094b01313c4868e73d7f97af61
#
_cell.length_a   1.000
_cell.length_b   1.000
_cell.length_c   1.000
_cell.angle_alpha   90.00
_cell.angle_beta   90.00
_cell.angle_gamma   90.00
#
_symmetry.space_group_name_H-M   'P 1'
#
loop_
_entity.id
_entity.type
_entity.pdbx_description
1 polymer ?
#
loop_
_entity_poly.entity_id
_entity_poly.type
_entity_poly.pdbx_seq_one_letter_code
_entity_poly.pdbx_strand_id
1 'polypeptide(L)'
;MSRLVVADTGPLIHLKQADALSLLELTGEVLIPKTVLDELEDGPTDISELDFSVEGTDIDTDSAYPHLDPGETAATLTCTERDAILLTDDMDARNTANEEGIEVHGSVGVVLYGYSQEVLTEDIAKRTLRELKQDTSLYLSTPLIEHAMKLVESDDAGW
;
A
#
# COMPACT_ATOMS: atom_id res chain seq x y z
N MET A 1 -3.49 -8.94 -18.72
CA MET A 1 -2.72 -7.70 -18.51
C MET A 1 -2.63 -7.41 -17.02
N SER A 2 -1.43 -7.12 -16.56
CA SER A 2 -1.24 -6.76 -15.16
C SER A 2 -1.76 -5.35 -14.91
N ARG A 3 -2.41 -5.16 -13.76
CA ARG A 3 -2.82 -3.84 -13.31
C ARG A 3 -1.58 -3.08 -12.84
N LEU A 4 -1.61 -1.75 -12.95
CA LEU A 4 -0.58 -0.90 -12.38
C LEU A 4 -0.99 -0.53 -10.96
N VAL A 5 -0.06 -0.66 -10.02
CA VAL A 5 -0.26 -0.21 -8.65
C VAL A 5 0.87 0.74 -8.27
N VAL A 6 0.51 1.87 -7.69
CA VAL A 6 1.49 2.86 -7.24
C VAL A 6 1.58 2.78 -5.74
N ALA A 7 2.77 2.51 -5.23
CA ALA A 7 2.97 2.36 -3.78
C ALA A 7 3.50 3.65 -3.17
N ASP A 8 2.80 4.13 -2.14
CA ASP A 8 3.25 5.19 -1.27
C ASP A 8 4.23 4.63 -0.24
N THR A 9 4.89 5.51 0.50
CA THR A 9 5.90 5.17 1.50
C THR A 9 5.35 4.23 2.59
N GLY A 10 4.15 4.51 3.11
CA GLY A 10 3.57 3.77 4.23
C GLY A 10 3.49 2.26 4.02
N PRO A 11 2.79 1.77 2.99
CA PRO A 11 2.70 0.34 2.75
C PRO A 11 4.06 -0.34 2.53
N LEU A 12 5.00 0.35 1.89
CA LEU A 12 6.35 -0.19 1.71
C LEU A 12 7.04 -0.44 3.04
N ILE A 13 6.92 0.51 3.97
CA ILE A 13 7.50 0.40 5.30
C ILE A 13 6.77 -0.67 6.13
N HIS A 14 5.43 -0.57 6.20
CA HIS A 14 4.63 -1.42 7.07
C HIS A 14 4.66 -2.88 6.64
N LEU A 15 4.53 -3.15 5.36
CA LEU A 15 4.60 -4.53 4.85
C LEU A 15 6.00 -5.11 5.01
N LYS A 16 7.05 -4.30 4.86
CA LYS A 16 8.41 -4.74 5.14
C LYS A 16 8.57 -5.11 6.62
N GLN A 17 8.05 -4.28 7.52
CA GLN A 17 8.11 -4.55 8.96
C GLN A 17 7.35 -5.83 9.35
N ALA A 18 6.29 -6.15 8.63
CA ALA A 18 5.50 -7.38 8.85
C ALA A 18 6.00 -8.59 8.03
N ASP A 19 7.15 -8.44 7.38
CA ASP A 19 7.72 -9.50 6.52
C ASP A 19 6.76 -9.96 5.42
N ALA A 20 6.01 -9.01 4.85
CA ALA A 20 4.98 -9.28 3.85
C ALA A 20 5.12 -8.41 2.60
N LEU A 21 6.30 -7.81 2.39
CA LEU A 21 6.51 -6.88 1.28
C LEU A 21 6.26 -7.53 -0.09
N SER A 22 6.62 -8.80 -0.25
CA SER A 22 6.46 -9.52 -1.52
C SER A 22 5.01 -9.66 -1.96
N LEU A 23 4.04 -9.50 -1.06
CA LEU A 23 2.62 -9.53 -1.42
C LEU A 23 2.24 -8.41 -2.38
N LEU A 24 3.00 -7.31 -2.41
CA LEU A 24 2.74 -6.22 -3.34
C LEU A 24 2.82 -6.68 -4.80
N GLU A 25 3.71 -7.61 -5.10
CA GLU A 25 3.88 -8.11 -6.47
C GLU A 25 2.66 -8.89 -6.97
N LEU A 26 1.83 -9.39 -6.07
CA LEU A 26 0.58 -10.07 -6.42
C LEU A 26 -0.49 -9.08 -6.88
N THR A 27 -0.44 -7.86 -6.39
CA THR A 27 -1.49 -6.86 -6.64
C THR A 27 -1.43 -6.30 -8.06
N GLY A 28 -0.27 -6.39 -8.71
CA GLY A 28 -0.06 -5.89 -10.06
C GLY A 28 1.39 -5.53 -10.29
N GLU A 29 1.62 -4.79 -11.35
CA GLU A 29 2.94 -4.23 -11.67
C GLU A 29 3.17 -3.01 -10.77
N VAL A 30 4.20 -3.07 -9.92
CA VAL A 30 4.46 -2.06 -8.90
C VAL A 30 5.26 -0.90 -9.47
N LEU A 31 4.70 0.31 -9.35
CA LEU A 31 5.38 1.57 -9.66
C LEU A 31 5.66 2.31 -8.36
N ILE A 32 6.86 2.84 -8.21
CA ILE A 32 7.22 3.69 -7.08
C ILE A 32 7.65 5.04 -7.63
N PRO A 33 6.95 6.14 -7.26
CA PRO A 33 7.41 7.47 -7.66
C PRO A 33 8.80 7.76 -7.09
N LYS A 34 9.60 8.49 -7.85
CA LYS A 34 10.96 8.85 -7.40
C LYS A 34 10.93 9.58 -6.06
N THR A 35 9.95 10.46 -5.84
CA THR A 35 9.79 11.18 -4.57
C THR A 35 9.62 10.21 -3.39
N VAL A 36 8.81 9.17 -3.57
CA VAL A 36 8.62 8.13 -2.55
C VAL A 36 9.92 7.37 -2.31
N LEU A 37 10.62 7.01 -3.39
CA LEU A 37 11.88 6.28 -3.28
C LEU A 37 12.93 7.12 -2.54
N ASP A 38 13.01 8.42 -2.82
CA ASP A 38 13.92 9.33 -2.12
C ASP A 38 13.60 9.40 -0.62
N GLU A 39 12.33 9.43 -0.26
CA GLU A 39 11.90 9.39 1.15
C GLU A 39 12.34 8.10 1.85
N LEU A 40 12.21 6.96 1.17
CA LEU A 40 12.65 5.67 1.72
C LEU A 40 14.16 5.61 1.93
N GLU A 41 14.93 6.20 1.03
CA GLU A 41 16.40 6.23 1.13
C GLU A 41 16.89 7.00 2.35
N ASP A 42 16.09 7.93 2.86
CA ASP A 42 16.41 8.70 4.07
C ASP A 42 16.14 7.90 5.36
N GLY A 43 15.52 6.74 5.26
CA GLY A 43 15.19 5.88 6.40
C GLY A 43 15.84 4.50 6.31
N PRO A 44 15.54 3.61 7.27
CA PRO A 44 16.18 2.30 7.36
C PRO A 44 15.52 1.21 6.51
N THR A 45 14.42 1.50 5.83
CA THR A 45 13.67 0.47 5.11
C THR A 45 14.35 0.08 3.81
N ASP A 46 14.67 -1.19 3.66
CA ASP A 46 15.26 -1.77 2.45
C ASP A 46 14.19 -2.53 1.68
N ILE A 47 13.91 -2.12 0.44
CA ILE A 47 12.94 -2.75 -0.43
C ILE A 47 13.57 -3.43 -1.65
N SER A 48 14.87 -3.73 -1.59
CA SER A 48 15.60 -4.31 -2.71
C SER A 48 15.08 -5.69 -3.14
N GLU A 49 14.35 -6.39 -2.28
CA GLU A 49 13.73 -7.69 -2.60
C GLU A 49 12.48 -7.54 -3.48
N LEU A 50 11.90 -6.33 -3.55
CA LEU A 50 10.68 -6.08 -4.32
C LEU A 50 11.02 -5.78 -5.78
N ASP A 51 10.27 -6.38 -6.69
CA ASP A 51 10.36 -6.05 -8.11
C ASP A 51 9.45 -4.86 -8.40
N PHE A 52 10.02 -3.76 -8.84
CA PHE A 52 9.26 -2.53 -9.09
C PHE A 52 9.94 -1.70 -10.18
N SER A 53 9.15 -0.79 -10.77
CA SER A 53 9.64 0.24 -11.69
C SER A 53 9.59 1.60 -11.01
N VAL A 54 10.51 2.49 -11.37
CA VAL A 54 10.55 3.84 -10.83
C VAL A 54 9.85 4.78 -11.81
N GLU A 55 8.88 5.54 -11.32
CA GLU A 55 8.26 6.62 -12.10
C GLU A 55 9.09 7.88 -11.85
N GLY A 56 9.86 8.30 -12.87
CA GLY A 56 10.85 9.36 -12.75
C GLY A 56 10.44 10.69 -13.34
N THR A 57 9.16 10.97 -13.48
CA THR A 57 8.73 12.24 -14.10
C THR A 57 8.86 13.40 -13.17
N ASP A 58 9.09 14.58 -13.75
CA ASP A 58 9.10 15.86 -13.05
C ASP A 58 7.65 16.28 -12.72
N ILE A 59 7.07 15.61 -11.73
CA ILE A 59 5.75 15.98 -11.25
C ILE A 59 5.90 17.18 -10.32
N ASP A 60 5.22 18.29 -10.65
CA ASP A 60 5.14 19.42 -9.75
C ASP A 60 4.24 19.08 -8.59
N THR A 61 4.84 18.74 -7.46
CA THR A 61 4.11 18.37 -6.24
C THR A 61 3.75 19.55 -5.36
N ASP A 62 4.24 20.77 -5.70
CA ASP A 62 4.19 21.89 -4.77
C ASP A 62 2.79 22.48 -4.57
N SER A 63 1.88 22.31 -5.52
CA SER A 63 0.59 23.00 -5.46
C SER A 63 -0.63 22.13 -5.74
N ALA A 64 -0.45 20.86 -6.14
CA ALA A 64 -1.59 20.02 -6.53
C ALA A 64 -2.46 19.62 -5.34
N TYR A 65 -1.84 19.17 -4.26
CA TYR A 65 -2.54 18.74 -3.05
C TYR A 65 -1.81 19.27 -1.81
N PRO A 66 -2.11 20.51 -1.40
CA PRO A 66 -1.36 21.17 -0.30
C PRO A 66 -1.47 20.46 1.05
N HIS A 67 -2.49 19.62 1.25
CA HIS A 67 -2.71 18.86 2.48
C HIS A 67 -1.99 17.51 2.50
N LEU A 68 -1.38 17.11 1.39
CA LEU A 68 -0.60 15.88 1.29
C LEU A 68 0.89 16.19 1.30
N ASP A 69 1.71 15.26 1.78
CA ASP A 69 3.15 15.39 1.67
C ASP A 69 3.60 15.17 0.21
N PRO A 70 4.87 15.46 -0.13
CA PRO A 70 5.35 15.31 -1.51
C PRO A 70 5.22 13.89 -2.06
N GLY A 71 5.50 12.85 -1.25
CA GLY A 71 5.38 11.46 -1.69
C GLY A 71 3.94 11.07 -1.98
N GLU A 72 3.02 11.44 -1.10
CA GLU A 72 1.59 11.19 -1.28
C GLU A 72 1.06 11.91 -2.51
N THR A 73 1.48 13.15 -2.71
CA THR A 73 1.09 13.94 -3.89
C THR A 73 1.60 13.29 -5.17
N ALA A 74 2.87 12.90 -5.22
CA ALA A 74 3.45 12.25 -6.38
C ALA A 74 2.73 10.93 -6.71
N ALA A 75 2.43 10.12 -5.68
CA ALA A 75 1.74 8.87 -5.87
C ALA A 75 0.32 9.09 -6.42
N THR A 76 -0.42 10.05 -5.88
CA THR A 76 -1.78 10.37 -6.33
C THR A 76 -1.79 10.86 -7.77
N LEU A 77 -0.90 11.77 -8.12
CA LEU A 77 -0.79 12.30 -9.48
C LEU A 77 -0.41 11.19 -10.48
N THR A 78 0.50 10.31 -10.10
CA THR A 78 0.89 9.18 -10.95
C THR A 78 -0.30 8.26 -11.23
N CYS A 79 -1.14 7.98 -10.21
CA CYS A 79 -2.34 7.19 -10.38
C CYS A 79 -3.33 7.82 -11.35
N THR A 80 -3.52 9.12 -11.27
CA THR A 80 -4.41 9.84 -12.20
C THR A 80 -3.89 9.77 -13.62
N GLU A 81 -2.60 9.99 -13.81
CA GLU A 81 -1.97 10.00 -15.13
C GLU A 81 -1.92 8.61 -15.76
N ARG A 82 -1.67 7.58 -14.96
CA ARG A 82 -1.47 6.20 -15.44
C ARG A 82 -2.70 5.32 -15.31
N ASP A 83 -3.81 5.81 -14.75
CA ASP A 83 -4.98 5.01 -14.44
C ASP A 83 -4.61 3.79 -13.57
N ALA A 84 -3.91 4.04 -12.49
CA ALA A 84 -3.38 3.02 -11.60
C ALA A 84 -4.11 3.00 -10.25
N ILE A 85 -3.93 1.90 -9.53
CA ILE A 85 -4.42 1.76 -8.15
C ILE A 85 -3.41 2.41 -7.22
N LEU A 86 -3.88 3.14 -6.22
CA LEU A 86 -3.04 3.71 -5.18
C LEU A 86 -2.97 2.79 -3.97
N LEU A 87 -1.77 2.52 -3.48
CA LEU A 87 -1.55 1.81 -2.22
C LEU A 87 -1.02 2.81 -1.20
N THR A 88 -1.82 3.13 -0.20
CA THR A 88 -1.44 4.07 0.87
C THR A 88 -2.17 3.72 2.16
N ASP A 89 -1.49 3.94 3.28
CA ASP A 89 -2.07 3.78 4.62
C ASP A 89 -2.48 5.12 5.23
N ASP A 90 -2.17 6.24 4.55
CA ASP A 90 -2.51 7.56 5.05
C ASP A 90 -3.98 7.91 4.76
N MET A 91 -4.69 8.38 5.79
CA MET A 91 -6.12 8.67 5.65
C MET A 91 -6.39 9.84 4.71
N ASP A 92 -5.59 10.91 4.78
CA ASP A 92 -5.78 12.07 3.91
C ASP A 92 -5.54 11.71 2.44
N ALA A 93 -4.51 10.89 2.17
CA ALA A 93 -4.23 10.41 0.82
C ALA A 93 -5.35 9.49 0.32
N ARG A 94 -5.89 8.62 1.19
CA ARG A 94 -7.02 7.76 0.82
C ARG A 94 -8.27 8.57 0.48
N ASN A 95 -8.57 9.58 1.28
CA ASN A 95 -9.73 10.45 1.04
C ASN A 95 -9.57 11.22 -0.27
N THR A 96 -8.39 11.75 -0.53
CA THR A 96 -8.09 12.47 -1.79
C THR A 96 -8.24 11.53 -2.98
N ALA A 97 -7.71 10.32 -2.90
CA ALA A 97 -7.84 9.32 -3.96
C ALA A 97 -9.31 8.99 -4.25
N ASN A 98 -10.12 8.81 -3.21
CA ASN A 98 -11.54 8.56 -3.36
C ASN A 98 -12.26 9.72 -4.06
N GLU A 99 -11.93 10.96 -3.71
CA GLU A 99 -12.49 12.16 -4.34
C GLU A 99 -12.11 12.25 -5.83
N GLU A 100 -10.92 11.78 -6.18
CA GLU A 100 -10.43 11.78 -7.56
C GLU A 100 -10.88 10.55 -8.36
N GLY A 101 -11.64 9.64 -7.75
CA GLY A 101 -12.09 8.43 -8.43
C GLY A 101 -11.01 7.37 -8.59
N ILE A 102 -9.96 7.43 -7.80
CA ILE A 102 -8.85 6.47 -7.83
C ILE A 102 -9.17 5.31 -6.89
N GLU A 103 -9.04 4.08 -7.37
CA GLU A 103 -9.13 2.90 -6.51
C GLU A 103 -7.95 2.90 -5.54
N VAL A 104 -8.22 2.75 -4.24
CA VAL A 104 -7.19 2.86 -3.20
C VAL A 104 -7.33 1.71 -2.20
N HIS A 105 -6.18 1.17 -1.79
CA HIS A 105 -6.09 0.11 -0.77
C HIS A 105 -4.92 0.40 0.16
N GLY A 106 -4.98 -0.15 1.37
CA GLY A 106 -3.89 -0.04 2.35
C GLY A 106 -3.21 -1.38 2.60
N SER A 107 -2.29 -1.40 3.56
CA SER A 107 -1.54 -2.61 3.90
C SER A 107 -2.43 -3.77 4.31
N VAL A 108 -3.48 -3.51 5.08
CA VAL A 108 -4.47 -4.55 5.47
C VAL A 108 -5.11 -5.16 4.23
N GLY A 109 -5.51 -4.32 3.27
CA GLY A 109 -6.11 -4.79 2.02
C GLY A 109 -5.17 -5.68 1.21
N VAL A 110 -3.87 -5.36 1.21
CA VAL A 110 -2.88 -6.18 0.52
C VAL A 110 -2.80 -7.59 1.12
N VAL A 111 -2.83 -7.70 2.45
CA VAL A 111 -2.82 -9.01 3.12
C VAL A 111 -4.10 -9.79 2.81
N LEU A 112 -5.26 -9.13 2.86
CA LEU A 112 -6.53 -9.77 2.53
C LEU A 112 -6.56 -10.25 1.08
N TYR A 113 -5.98 -9.47 0.17
CA TYR A 113 -5.86 -9.88 -1.23
C TYR A 113 -4.98 -11.13 -1.36
N GLY A 114 -3.84 -11.17 -0.67
CA GLY A 114 -2.95 -12.33 -0.67
C GLY A 114 -3.65 -13.60 -0.19
N TYR A 115 -4.53 -13.48 0.80
CA TYR A 115 -5.35 -14.60 1.26
C TYR A 115 -6.39 -14.99 0.19
N SER A 116 -7.07 -14.03 -0.41
CA SER A 116 -8.08 -14.30 -1.43
C SER A 116 -7.50 -14.98 -2.68
N GLN A 117 -6.24 -14.75 -2.97
CA GLN A 117 -5.53 -15.38 -4.09
C GLN A 117 -4.87 -16.71 -3.71
N GLU A 118 -5.15 -17.20 -2.52
CA GLU A 118 -4.66 -18.49 -2.01
C GLU A 118 -3.12 -18.55 -1.87
N VAL A 119 -2.46 -17.40 -1.80
CA VAL A 119 -1.01 -17.32 -1.53
C VAL A 119 -0.73 -17.47 -0.05
N LEU A 120 -1.64 -16.98 0.80
CA LEU A 120 -1.55 -17.12 2.25
C LEU A 120 -2.61 -18.10 2.74
N THR A 121 -2.23 -18.95 3.70
CA THR A 121 -3.19 -19.74 4.46
C THR A 121 -3.93 -18.84 5.45
N GLU A 122 -5.05 -19.33 5.99
CA GLU A 122 -5.80 -18.59 7.01
C GLU A 122 -4.90 -18.22 8.20
N ASP A 123 -4.11 -19.19 8.69
CA ASP A 123 -3.22 -18.98 9.83
C ASP A 123 -2.15 -17.91 9.55
N ILE A 124 -1.55 -17.96 8.36
CA ILE A 124 -0.52 -16.98 7.98
C ILE A 124 -1.13 -15.60 7.77
N ALA A 125 -2.29 -15.51 7.12
CA ALA A 125 -2.98 -14.24 6.93
C ALA A 125 -3.32 -13.59 8.28
N LYS A 126 -3.87 -14.35 9.20
CA LYS A 126 -4.20 -13.84 10.55
C LYS A 126 -2.95 -13.40 11.30
N ARG A 127 -1.88 -14.18 11.22
CA ARG A 127 -0.61 -13.82 11.86
C ARG A 127 -0.06 -12.51 11.29
N THR A 128 -0.08 -12.38 9.97
CA THR A 128 0.40 -11.17 9.30
C THR A 128 -0.43 -9.94 9.70
N LEU A 129 -1.75 -10.08 9.81
CA LEU A 129 -2.63 -9.01 10.28
C LEU A 129 -2.29 -8.59 11.72
N ARG A 130 -2.01 -9.55 12.61
CA ARG A 130 -1.59 -9.26 13.98
C ARG A 130 -0.24 -8.54 14.02
N GLU A 131 0.70 -8.97 13.18
CA GLU A 131 2.01 -8.33 13.07
C GLU A 131 1.89 -6.89 12.57
N LEU A 132 1.03 -6.63 11.59
CA LEU A 132 0.75 -5.26 11.13
C LEU A 132 0.29 -4.37 12.27
N LYS A 133 -0.56 -4.89 13.16
CA LYS A 133 -1.07 -4.13 14.29
C LYS A 133 -0.02 -3.94 15.39
N GLN A 134 0.73 -4.98 15.73
CA GLN A 134 1.56 -5.04 16.93
C GLN A 134 3.04 -4.70 16.69
N ASP A 135 3.55 -5.05 15.51
CA ASP A 135 4.99 -5.06 15.24
C ASP A 135 5.43 -4.05 14.19
N THR A 136 4.52 -3.19 13.75
CA THR A 136 4.85 -2.16 12.75
C THR A 136 4.53 -0.76 13.28
N SER A 137 4.99 0.25 12.56
CA SER A 137 4.67 1.65 12.87
C SER A 137 3.26 2.05 12.41
N LEU A 138 2.53 1.16 11.75
CA LEU A 138 1.17 1.44 11.31
C LEU A 138 0.19 1.43 12.48
N TYR A 139 -0.57 2.51 12.65
CA TYR A 139 -1.63 2.53 13.65
C TYR A 139 -2.90 1.89 13.06
N LEU A 140 -3.34 0.81 13.71
CA LEU A 140 -4.58 0.12 13.33
C LEU A 140 -5.45 -0.05 14.58
N SER A 141 -6.73 0.32 14.46
CA SER A 141 -7.66 0.13 15.57
C SER A 141 -7.98 -1.35 15.75
N THR A 142 -8.30 -1.74 16.97
CA THR A 142 -8.72 -3.10 17.28
C THR A 142 -9.96 -3.53 16.49
N PRO A 143 -11.02 -2.70 16.37
CA PRO A 143 -12.17 -3.07 15.55
C PRO A 143 -11.83 -3.33 14.08
N LEU A 144 -10.90 -2.57 13.49
CA LEU A 144 -10.49 -2.78 12.11
C LEU A 144 -9.81 -4.14 11.93
N ILE A 145 -8.89 -4.48 12.83
CA ILE A 145 -8.19 -5.77 12.77
C ILE A 145 -9.15 -6.92 13.02
N GLU A 146 -10.07 -6.78 13.97
CA GLU A 146 -11.09 -7.80 14.22
C GLU A 146 -11.98 -8.03 13.00
N HIS A 147 -12.35 -6.95 12.31
CA HIS A 147 -13.11 -7.06 11.07
C HIS A 147 -12.33 -7.80 9.98
N ALA A 148 -11.06 -7.44 9.80
CA ALA A 148 -10.18 -8.12 8.84
C ALA A 148 -10.04 -9.62 9.15
N MET A 149 -9.86 -9.97 10.44
CA MET A 149 -9.80 -11.36 10.87
C MET A 149 -11.08 -12.12 10.52
N LYS A 150 -12.23 -11.51 10.73
CA LYS A 150 -13.52 -12.12 10.39
C LYS A 150 -13.67 -12.34 8.88
N LEU A 151 -13.17 -11.44 8.05
CA LEU A 151 -13.20 -11.60 6.60
C LEU A 151 -12.38 -12.82 6.17
N VAL A 152 -11.25 -13.05 6.82
CA VAL A 152 -10.43 -14.26 6.56
C VAL A 152 -11.17 -15.50 7.01
N GLU A 153 -11.71 -15.50 8.23
CA GLU A 153 -12.41 -16.66 8.81
C GLU A 153 -13.67 -17.06 8.02
N SER A 154 -14.39 -16.10 7.49
CA SER A 154 -15.61 -16.35 6.71
C SER A 154 -15.36 -16.54 5.21
N ASP A 155 -14.11 -16.48 4.79
CA ASP A 155 -13.68 -16.59 3.39
C ASP A 155 -14.28 -15.49 2.50
N ASP A 156 -14.54 -14.32 3.10
CA ASP A 156 -15.07 -13.14 2.41
C ASP A 156 -13.98 -12.09 2.11
N ALA A 157 -12.72 -12.43 2.36
CA ALA A 157 -11.62 -11.52 2.09
C ALA A 157 -11.47 -11.31 0.58
N GLY A 158 -11.17 -10.09 0.21
CA GLY A 158 -10.96 -9.71 -1.19
C GLY A 158 -10.16 -8.42 -1.28
N TRP A 159 -10.09 -7.94 -2.48
CA TRP A 159 -9.32 -6.72 -2.78
C TRP A 159 -10.11 -5.42 -2.60
#